data_ef8dc217990d6cef520a7580b0abcd41
#
_entry.id   ef8dc217990d6cef520a7580b0abcd41
#
_cell.length_a   1.000
_cell.length_b   1.000
_cell.length_c   1.000
_cell.angle_alpha   90.00
_cell.angle_beta   90.00
_cell.angle_gamma   90.00
#
_symmetry.space_group_name_H-M   'P 1'
#
loop_
_entity.id
_entity.type
_entity.pdbx_description
1 polymer ?
#
loop_
_entity_poly.entity_id
_entity_poly.type
_entity_poly.pdbx_seq_one_letter_code
_entity_poly.pdbx_strand_id
1 'polypeptide(L)'
;MKTHIEMLKEMGVSDSDAEQYLPHLEEALPKYGIADSRLRLAHFFAQVLHESGCLRFDMENLNYSADALQKVFGKYFPTREEADAYARNPQKIANRVYANRMGNGNETSGDGWKYRGRGLIQLTGRSNYKAFAEWVKDVRVMDDPDLVSTEYAVHSAVFFWVRNDLNRLADNDDVVGVTTRINGGVNGLAHRRELLNKANGLLSMLSVGAGTLA
;
A
#
# COMPACT_ATOMS: atom_id res chain seq x y z
N MET A 1 -14.17 -26.31 -4.65
CA MET A 1 -12.91 -25.79 -4.07
C MET A 1 -12.91 -24.30 -4.30
N LYS A 2 -12.83 -23.48 -3.24
CA LYS A 2 -12.72 -22.02 -3.42
C LYS A 2 -11.37 -21.70 -4.05
N THR A 3 -11.37 -20.80 -5.01
CA THR A 3 -10.16 -20.30 -5.67
C THR A 3 -9.61 -19.10 -4.91
N HIS A 4 -8.37 -18.72 -5.16
CA HIS A 4 -7.79 -17.47 -4.59
C HIS A 4 -8.60 -16.23 -5.00
N ILE A 5 -9.18 -16.22 -6.19
CA ILE A 5 -10.05 -15.13 -6.65
C ILE A 5 -11.34 -15.04 -5.82
N GLU A 6 -11.96 -16.17 -5.48
CA GLU A 6 -13.14 -16.21 -4.62
C GLU A 6 -12.80 -15.73 -3.20
N MET A 7 -11.63 -16.09 -2.69
CA MET A 7 -11.14 -15.57 -1.40
C MET A 7 -11.01 -14.03 -1.42
N LEU A 8 -10.39 -13.45 -2.44
CA LEU A 8 -10.27 -12.00 -2.57
C LEU A 8 -11.64 -11.31 -2.62
N LYS A 9 -12.58 -11.87 -3.38
CA LYS A 9 -13.95 -11.36 -3.45
C LYS A 9 -14.66 -11.42 -2.10
N GLU A 10 -14.53 -12.51 -1.38
CA GLU A 10 -15.07 -12.62 -0.01
C GLU A 10 -14.38 -11.64 0.96
N MET A 11 -13.10 -11.30 0.74
CA MET A 11 -12.39 -10.25 1.49
C MET A 11 -12.86 -8.82 1.14
N GLY A 12 -13.77 -8.66 0.18
CA GLY A 12 -14.34 -7.37 -0.22
C GLY A 12 -13.68 -6.72 -1.43
N VAL A 13 -12.81 -7.44 -2.13
CA VAL A 13 -12.21 -6.99 -3.40
C VAL A 13 -13.23 -7.10 -4.53
N SER A 14 -13.30 -6.11 -5.41
CA SER A 14 -14.16 -6.16 -6.59
C SER A 14 -13.70 -7.25 -7.57
N ASP A 15 -14.61 -7.70 -8.45
CA ASP A 15 -14.27 -8.70 -9.47
C ASP A 15 -13.13 -8.21 -10.37
N SER A 16 -13.20 -6.97 -10.82
CA SER A 16 -12.18 -6.38 -11.68
C SER A 16 -10.82 -6.25 -11.00
N ASP A 17 -10.79 -5.80 -9.73
CA ASP A 17 -9.54 -5.67 -8.99
C ASP A 17 -8.93 -7.04 -8.66
N ALA A 18 -9.78 -8.04 -8.33
CA ALA A 18 -9.32 -9.40 -8.09
C ALA A 18 -8.70 -10.02 -9.36
N GLU A 19 -9.32 -9.85 -10.52
CA GLU A 19 -8.78 -10.31 -11.81
C GLU A 19 -7.48 -9.59 -12.18
N GLN A 20 -7.39 -8.28 -11.91
CA GLN A 20 -6.20 -7.48 -12.21
C GLN A 20 -5.01 -7.86 -11.32
N TYR A 21 -5.22 -7.99 -10.01
CA TYR A 21 -4.11 -8.12 -9.06
C TYR A 21 -3.72 -9.56 -8.75
N LEU A 22 -4.62 -10.54 -8.95
CA LEU A 22 -4.32 -11.93 -8.62
C LEU A 22 -3.06 -12.49 -9.30
N PRO A 23 -2.81 -12.29 -10.60
CA PRO A 23 -1.58 -12.78 -11.24
C PRO A 23 -0.30 -12.24 -10.60
N HIS A 24 -0.30 -10.96 -10.22
CA HIS A 24 0.83 -10.32 -9.55
C HIS A 24 1.02 -10.80 -8.11
N LEU A 25 -0.08 -11.10 -7.39
CA LEU A 25 -0.03 -11.70 -6.05
C LEU A 25 0.53 -13.12 -6.11
N GLU A 26 0.06 -13.95 -7.05
CA GLU A 26 0.52 -15.34 -7.23
C GLU A 26 1.99 -15.42 -7.65
N GLU A 27 2.49 -14.44 -8.40
CA GLU A 27 3.91 -14.35 -8.76
C GLU A 27 4.76 -13.87 -7.59
N ALA A 28 4.35 -12.78 -6.92
CA ALA A 28 5.21 -12.11 -5.98
C ALA A 28 5.22 -12.75 -4.58
N LEU A 29 4.07 -13.21 -4.05
CA LEU A 29 4.00 -13.66 -2.66
C LEU A 29 4.87 -14.91 -2.36
N PRO A 30 4.93 -15.95 -3.22
CA PRO A 30 5.82 -17.09 -3.02
C PRO A 30 7.29 -16.70 -3.09
N LYS A 31 7.66 -15.84 -4.04
CA LYS A 31 9.04 -15.42 -4.27
C LYS A 31 9.71 -14.79 -3.04
N TYR A 32 8.93 -14.17 -2.17
CA TYR A 32 9.40 -13.48 -0.97
C TYR A 32 8.97 -14.16 0.35
N GLY A 33 8.57 -15.42 0.27
CA GLY A 33 8.23 -16.25 1.43
C GLY A 33 6.97 -15.80 2.18
N ILE A 34 6.15 -14.93 1.58
CA ILE A 34 4.88 -14.50 2.19
C ILE A 34 3.85 -15.63 2.08
N ALA A 35 3.89 -16.39 0.99
CA ALA A 35 3.01 -17.54 0.77
C ALA A 35 3.45 -18.82 1.52
N ASP A 36 4.62 -18.83 2.17
CA ASP A 36 5.14 -20.02 2.88
C ASP A 36 4.36 -20.34 4.16
N SER A 37 3.57 -19.40 4.66
CA SER A 37 2.81 -19.53 5.89
C SER A 37 1.44 -18.90 5.75
N ARG A 38 0.40 -19.62 6.26
CA ARG A 38 -0.96 -19.08 6.33
C ARG A 38 -1.02 -17.79 7.14
N LEU A 39 -0.28 -17.70 8.24
CA LEU A 39 -0.22 -16.49 9.06
C LEU A 39 0.37 -15.31 8.28
N ARG A 40 1.47 -15.52 7.57
CA ARG A 40 2.08 -14.47 6.73
C ARG A 40 1.11 -13.95 5.68
N LEU A 41 0.45 -14.87 4.95
CA LEU A 41 -0.59 -14.52 3.97
C LEU A 41 -1.75 -13.74 4.61
N ALA A 42 -2.27 -14.21 5.73
CA ALA A 42 -3.39 -13.58 6.42
C ALA A 42 -3.02 -12.17 6.89
N HIS A 43 -1.86 -11.99 7.50
CA HIS A 43 -1.34 -10.67 7.90
C HIS A 43 -1.12 -9.75 6.70
N PHE A 44 -0.51 -10.26 5.62
CA PHE A 44 -0.29 -9.48 4.39
C PHE A 44 -1.62 -8.96 3.84
N PHE A 45 -2.59 -9.84 3.62
CA PHE A 45 -3.90 -9.43 3.10
C PHE A 45 -4.62 -8.48 4.06
N ALA A 46 -4.61 -8.73 5.37
CA ALA A 46 -5.24 -7.84 6.33
C ALA A 46 -4.72 -6.40 6.26
N GLN A 47 -3.43 -6.24 6.10
CA GLN A 47 -2.80 -4.93 6.02
C GLN A 47 -3.00 -4.27 4.66
N VAL A 48 -2.70 -4.98 3.58
CA VAL A 48 -2.80 -4.43 2.22
C VAL A 48 -4.24 -4.06 1.88
N LEU A 49 -5.22 -4.91 2.22
CA LEU A 49 -6.63 -4.61 1.97
C LEU A 49 -7.13 -3.43 2.81
N HIS A 50 -6.62 -3.26 4.03
CA HIS A 50 -6.94 -2.07 4.83
C HIS A 50 -6.38 -0.80 4.19
N GLU A 51 -5.09 -0.78 3.85
CA GLU A 51 -4.39 0.40 3.30
C GLU A 51 -4.95 0.82 1.93
N SER A 52 -5.26 -0.15 1.08
CA SER A 52 -5.74 0.09 -0.29
C SER A 52 -7.26 0.17 -0.43
N GLY A 53 -8.02 0.06 0.66
CA GLY A 53 -9.49 -0.03 0.59
C GLY A 53 -9.96 -1.21 -0.25
N CYS A 54 -9.44 -2.42 0.04
CA CYS A 54 -9.70 -3.64 -0.71
C CYS A 54 -9.21 -3.59 -2.17
N LEU A 55 -7.95 -3.18 -2.37
CA LEU A 55 -7.24 -3.02 -3.64
C LEU A 55 -7.79 -1.93 -4.57
N ARG A 56 -8.72 -1.12 -4.09
CA ARG A 56 -9.39 -0.07 -4.88
C ARG A 56 -8.53 1.16 -5.10
N PHE A 57 -7.66 1.48 -4.13
CA PHE A 57 -6.84 2.69 -4.14
C PHE A 57 -5.36 2.33 -4.27
N ASP A 58 -4.79 2.69 -5.38
CA ASP A 58 -3.38 2.51 -5.73
C ASP A 58 -2.62 3.83 -5.90
N MET A 59 -3.30 4.97 -5.69
CA MET A 59 -2.73 6.31 -5.76
C MET A 59 -3.41 7.24 -4.75
N GLU A 60 -2.63 8.10 -4.10
CA GLU A 60 -3.16 9.07 -3.15
C GLU A 60 -4.00 10.16 -3.85
N ASN A 61 -5.09 10.56 -3.19
CA ASN A 61 -5.94 11.66 -3.63
C ASN A 61 -5.54 12.95 -2.90
N LEU A 62 -4.96 13.89 -3.62
CA LEU A 62 -4.53 15.21 -3.11
C LEU A 62 -5.48 16.34 -3.48
N ASN A 63 -6.71 16.04 -3.86
CA ASN A 63 -7.70 17.05 -4.22
C ASN A 63 -8.41 17.64 -2.99
N TYR A 64 -7.70 18.43 -2.20
CA TYR A 64 -8.20 19.03 -0.97
C TYR A 64 -8.81 20.41 -1.18
N SER A 65 -9.89 20.73 -0.42
CA SER A 65 -10.37 22.09 -0.23
C SER A 65 -9.45 22.87 0.71
N ALA A 66 -9.59 24.20 0.76
CA ALA A 66 -8.81 25.01 1.69
C ALA A 66 -9.02 24.60 3.17
N ASP A 67 -10.26 24.33 3.57
CA ASP A 67 -10.58 23.86 4.93
C ASP A 67 -9.91 22.50 5.24
N ALA A 68 -9.94 21.59 4.27
CA ALA A 68 -9.30 20.29 4.41
C ALA A 68 -7.77 20.41 4.44
N LEU A 69 -7.15 21.33 3.70
CA LEU A 69 -5.72 21.60 3.75
C LEU A 69 -5.29 22.08 5.14
N GLN A 70 -6.02 23.04 5.72
CA GLN A 70 -5.71 23.51 7.07
C GLN A 70 -5.91 22.42 8.13
N LYS A 71 -6.91 21.59 7.98
CA LYS A 71 -7.19 20.47 8.91
C LYS A 71 -6.15 19.35 8.82
N VAL A 72 -5.78 18.93 7.60
CA VAL A 72 -4.94 17.75 7.36
C VAL A 72 -3.46 18.14 7.29
N PHE A 73 -3.16 19.27 6.68
CA PHE A 73 -1.81 19.75 6.38
C PHE A 73 -1.53 21.14 6.97
N GLY A 74 -2.16 21.50 8.09
CA GLY A 74 -2.07 22.84 8.71
C GLY A 74 -0.65 23.34 8.94
N LYS A 75 0.31 22.43 9.17
CA LYS A 75 1.75 22.76 9.24
C LYS A 75 2.27 23.43 7.98
N TYR A 76 1.72 23.07 6.81
CA TYR A 76 2.14 23.56 5.49
C TYR A 76 1.23 24.68 4.98
N PHE A 77 0.05 24.83 5.56
CA PHE A 77 -0.97 25.82 5.20
C PHE A 77 -1.49 26.52 6.46
N PRO A 78 -0.64 27.30 7.16
CA PRO A 78 -1.00 27.91 8.44
C PRO A 78 -2.04 29.02 8.30
N THR A 79 -2.15 29.66 7.14
CA THR A 79 -3.11 30.74 6.90
C THR A 79 -4.20 30.33 5.91
N ARG A 80 -5.37 30.98 5.99
CA ARG A 80 -6.45 30.77 5.05
C ARG A 80 -6.04 31.16 3.61
N GLU A 81 -5.31 32.26 3.47
CA GLU A 81 -4.83 32.75 2.19
C GLU A 81 -3.94 31.72 1.50
N GLU A 82 -2.99 31.13 2.22
CA GLU A 82 -2.14 30.05 1.68
C GLU A 82 -2.97 28.82 1.28
N ALA A 83 -3.91 28.41 2.12
CA ALA A 83 -4.77 27.28 1.82
C ALA A 83 -5.63 27.54 0.57
N ASP A 84 -6.20 28.73 0.40
CA ASP A 84 -6.99 29.11 -0.78
C ASP A 84 -6.13 29.11 -2.07
N ALA A 85 -4.87 29.57 -1.98
CA ALA A 85 -3.95 29.60 -3.12
C ALA A 85 -3.55 28.21 -3.66
N TYR A 86 -3.70 27.15 -2.84
CA TYR A 86 -3.36 25.77 -3.18
C TYR A 86 -4.59 24.87 -3.34
N ALA A 87 -5.75 25.28 -2.82
CA ALA A 87 -6.96 24.47 -2.84
C ALA A 87 -7.28 23.92 -4.23
N ARG A 88 -7.69 22.65 -4.28
CA ARG A 88 -8.08 21.97 -5.53
C ARG A 88 -6.98 21.88 -6.59
N ASN A 89 -5.73 22.06 -6.18
CA ASN A 89 -4.57 21.87 -7.06
C ASN A 89 -3.65 20.77 -6.51
N PRO A 90 -3.92 19.47 -6.81
CA PRO A 90 -3.18 18.33 -6.29
C PRO A 90 -1.67 18.43 -6.51
N GLN A 91 -1.24 18.93 -7.67
CA GLN A 91 0.18 19.05 -8.00
C GLN A 91 0.89 20.08 -7.11
N LYS A 92 0.32 21.25 -6.92
CA LYS A 92 0.89 22.26 -6.01
C LYS A 92 0.90 21.75 -4.57
N ILE A 93 -0.18 21.09 -4.13
CA ILE A 93 -0.30 20.54 -2.78
C ILE A 93 0.82 19.51 -2.55
N ALA A 94 0.98 18.53 -3.44
CA ALA A 94 2.03 17.53 -3.35
C ALA A 94 3.43 18.16 -3.28
N ASN A 95 3.71 19.10 -4.18
CA ASN A 95 5.01 19.74 -4.25
C ASN A 95 5.37 20.49 -2.96
N ARG A 96 4.39 21.14 -2.31
CA ARG A 96 4.58 21.81 -1.02
C ARG A 96 4.71 20.85 0.16
N VAL A 97 3.80 19.88 0.25
CA VAL A 97 3.74 18.94 1.39
C VAL A 97 4.95 18.02 1.45
N TYR A 98 5.46 17.60 0.29
CA TYR A 98 6.57 16.68 0.18
C TYR A 98 7.92 17.33 -0.14
N ALA A 99 7.98 18.67 -0.22
CA ALA A 99 9.24 19.39 -0.44
C ALA A 99 10.30 19.06 0.62
N ASN A 100 11.56 18.88 0.18
CA ASN A 100 12.71 18.64 1.05
C ASN A 100 12.57 17.43 1.99
N ARG A 101 11.75 16.47 1.62
CA ARG A 101 11.50 15.25 2.40
C ARG A 101 11.73 14.01 1.55
N MET A 102 12.15 12.90 2.16
CA MET A 102 12.31 11.60 1.50
C MET A 102 13.12 11.67 0.19
N GLY A 103 14.13 12.55 0.16
CA GLY A 103 14.99 12.75 -1.01
C GLY A 103 14.41 13.61 -2.13
N ASN A 104 13.22 14.18 -1.95
CA ASN A 104 12.67 15.17 -2.86
C ASN A 104 13.44 16.49 -2.77
N GLY A 105 13.51 17.20 -3.89
CA GLY A 105 13.96 18.60 -3.93
C GLY A 105 12.96 19.55 -3.27
N ASN A 106 13.19 20.85 -3.45
CA ASN A 106 12.29 21.90 -2.97
C ASN A 106 10.95 21.89 -3.74
N GLU A 107 10.01 22.75 -3.35
CA GLU A 107 8.68 22.84 -3.94
C GLU A 107 8.71 23.03 -5.47
N THR A 108 9.67 23.83 -5.97
CA THR A 108 9.81 24.13 -7.40
C THR A 108 10.42 23.00 -8.22
N SER A 109 11.00 21.99 -7.57
CA SER A 109 11.57 20.82 -8.25
C SER A 109 10.50 19.93 -8.94
N GLY A 110 9.26 19.97 -8.46
CA GLY A 110 8.20 19.10 -8.93
C GLY A 110 8.27 17.66 -8.37
N ASP A 111 9.30 17.35 -7.57
CA ASP A 111 9.51 16.00 -7.03
C ASP A 111 8.35 15.54 -6.14
N GLY A 112 7.73 16.45 -5.40
CA GLY A 112 6.59 16.13 -4.54
C GLY A 112 5.43 15.50 -5.30
N TRP A 113 5.10 16.06 -6.47
CA TRP A 113 4.08 15.50 -7.35
C TRP A 113 4.58 14.27 -8.09
N LYS A 114 5.80 14.33 -8.63
CA LYS A 114 6.39 13.22 -9.39
C LYS A 114 6.43 11.94 -8.56
N TYR A 115 6.87 12.03 -7.30
CA TYR A 115 7.04 10.88 -6.39
C TYR A 115 5.99 10.85 -5.27
N ARG A 116 4.75 11.27 -5.58
CA ARG A 116 3.61 11.16 -4.66
C ARG A 116 3.28 9.71 -4.35
N GLY A 117 2.43 9.48 -3.36
CA GLY A 117 2.04 8.14 -2.91
C GLY A 117 1.36 7.31 -4.01
N ARG A 118 1.94 6.14 -4.32
CA ARG A 118 1.40 5.15 -5.27
C ARG A 118 1.61 3.74 -4.77
N GLY A 119 0.86 2.81 -5.38
CA GLY A 119 0.86 1.41 -5.01
C GLY A 119 0.02 1.11 -3.77
N LEU A 120 -0.16 -0.17 -3.47
CA LEU A 120 -1.12 -0.63 -2.46
C LEU A 120 -0.76 -0.28 -1.01
N ILE A 121 0.48 0.11 -0.73
CA ILE A 121 0.96 0.66 0.56
C ILE A 121 1.65 2.01 0.36
N GLN A 122 1.16 2.85 -0.54
CA GLN A 122 1.52 4.27 -0.68
C GLN A 122 3.03 4.55 -0.66
N LEU A 123 3.81 3.97 -1.60
CA LEU A 123 5.22 4.30 -1.80
C LEU A 123 5.35 5.80 -2.14
N THR A 124 6.09 6.57 -1.33
CA THR A 124 6.18 8.02 -1.43
C THR A 124 7.62 8.51 -1.31
N GLY A 125 8.00 9.49 -2.13
CA GLY A 125 9.28 10.19 -2.06
C GLY A 125 10.38 9.59 -2.93
N ARG A 126 11.21 10.46 -3.51
CA ARG A 126 12.23 10.12 -4.51
C ARG A 126 13.19 9.02 -4.07
N SER A 127 13.68 9.07 -2.81
CA SER A 127 14.59 8.05 -2.30
C SER A 127 13.93 6.66 -2.21
N ASN A 128 12.65 6.61 -1.85
CA ASN A 128 11.93 5.34 -1.77
C ASN A 128 11.63 4.78 -3.17
N TYR A 129 11.26 5.64 -4.12
CA TYR A 129 11.10 5.24 -5.53
C TYR A 129 12.42 4.71 -6.11
N LYS A 130 13.55 5.37 -5.82
CA LYS A 130 14.87 4.89 -6.25
C LYS A 130 15.19 3.52 -5.67
N ALA A 131 15.02 3.33 -4.37
CA ALA A 131 15.24 2.05 -3.72
C ALA A 131 14.30 0.94 -4.27
N PHE A 132 13.06 1.30 -4.58
CA PHE A 132 12.11 0.40 -5.21
C PHE A 132 12.52 0.02 -6.64
N ALA A 133 12.91 1.02 -7.47
CA ALA A 133 13.40 0.78 -8.83
C ALA A 133 14.61 -0.17 -8.86
N GLU A 134 15.54 0.01 -7.92
CA GLU A 134 16.70 -0.87 -7.74
C GLU A 134 16.27 -2.30 -7.35
N TRP A 135 15.27 -2.42 -6.46
CA TRP A 135 14.77 -3.71 -5.98
C TRP A 135 14.01 -4.50 -7.06
N VAL A 136 13.15 -3.85 -7.85
CA VAL A 136 12.47 -4.49 -9.00
C VAL A 136 13.37 -4.61 -10.21
N LYS A 137 14.56 -3.98 -10.19
CA LYS A 137 15.53 -3.91 -11.31
C LYS A 137 14.95 -3.25 -12.57
N ASP A 138 14.13 -2.21 -12.36
CA ASP A 138 13.52 -1.46 -13.45
C ASP A 138 13.69 0.05 -13.23
N VAL A 139 14.64 0.63 -13.94
CA VAL A 139 14.97 2.07 -13.85
C VAL A 139 13.85 2.97 -14.41
N ARG A 140 12.94 2.42 -15.24
CA ARG A 140 11.81 3.17 -15.81
C ARG A 140 10.93 3.78 -14.72
N VAL A 141 10.86 3.16 -13.54
CA VAL A 141 10.11 3.67 -12.38
C VAL A 141 10.52 5.10 -11.98
N MET A 142 11.77 5.48 -12.24
CA MET A 142 12.24 6.85 -11.91
C MET A 142 11.80 7.87 -12.95
N ASP A 143 11.61 7.46 -14.20
CA ASP A 143 11.18 8.33 -15.29
C ASP A 143 9.66 8.39 -15.39
N ASP A 144 9.01 7.23 -15.24
CA ASP A 144 7.57 7.02 -15.18
C ASP A 144 7.13 6.40 -13.85
N PRO A 145 6.94 7.21 -12.78
CA PRO A 145 6.50 6.72 -11.49
C PRO A 145 5.09 6.13 -11.47
N ASP A 146 4.28 6.33 -12.49
CA ASP A 146 2.94 5.76 -12.58
C ASP A 146 2.97 4.22 -12.75
N LEU A 147 4.11 3.65 -13.18
CA LEU A 147 4.36 2.22 -13.16
C LEU A 147 4.13 1.60 -11.77
N VAL A 148 4.32 2.35 -10.68
CA VAL A 148 4.08 1.85 -9.31
C VAL A 148 2.60 1.61 -9.03
N SER A 149 1.68 2.32 -9.68
CA SER A 149 0.24 2.07 -9.57
C SER A 149 -0.31 1.13 -10.64
N THR A 150 0.38 0.96 -11.76
CA THR A 150 -0.06 0.10 -12.88
C THR A 150 0.60 -1.27 -12.84
N GLU A 151 1.87 -1.37 -13.20
CA GLU A 151 2.59 -2.66 -13.30
C GLU A 151 3.00 -3.20 -11.92
N TYR A 152 3.34 -2.32 -10.96
CA TYR A 152 4.03 -2.67 -9.73
C TYR A 152 3.24 -2.43 -8.45
N ALA A 153 1.91 -2.28 -8.52
CA ALA A 153 1.10 -1.99 -7.34
C ALA A 153 1.27 -3.04 -6.21
N VAL A 154 1.20 -4.32 -6.56
CA VAL A 154 1.46 -5.43 -5.63
C VAL A 154 2.93 -5.47 -5.19
N HIS A 155 3.84 -5.29 -6.13
CA HIS A 155 5.28 -5.35 -5.84
C HIS A 155 5.71 -4.24 -4.87
N SER A 156 5.07 -3.06 -4.91
CA SER A 156 5.33 -1.98 -3.95
C SER A 156 4.97 -2.38 -2.52
N ALA A 157 3.87 -3.10 -2.35
CA ALA A 157 3.46 -3.63 -1.05
C ALA A 157 4.41 -4.73 -0.55
N VAL A 158 4.82 -5.65 -1.45
CA VAL A 158 5.80 -6.69 -1.14
C VAL A 158 7.15 -6.10 -0.78
N PHE A 159 7.62 -5.09 -1.52
CA PHE A 159 8.86 -4.37 -1.20
C PHE A 159 8.84 -3.78 0.21
N PHE A 160 7.75 -3.09 0.56
CA PHE A 160 7.59 -2.54 1.91
C PHE A 160 7.62 -3.65 2.97
N TRP A 161 6.90 -4.74 2.71
CA TRP A 161 6.80 -5.91 3.59
C TRP A 161 8.15 -6.53 3.89
N VAL A 162 8.91 -6.82 2.84
CA VAL A 162 10.25 -7.43 2.94
C VAL A 162 11.25 -6.48 3.61
N ARG A 163 11.27 -5.21 3.18
CA ARG A 163 12.21 -4.22 3.72
C ARG A 163 12.03 -3.96 5.22
N ASN A 164 10.83 -4.18 5.73
CA ASN A 164 10.50 -3.98 7.15
C ASN A 164 10.45 -5.29 7.95
N ASP A 165 10.88 -6.42 7.37
CA ASP A 165 10.93 -7.74 8.02
C ASP A 165 9.57 -8.15 8.62
N LEU A 166 8.47 -7.90 7.88
CA LEU A 166 7.12 -8.14 8.38
C LEU A 166 6.75 -9.62 8.45
N ASN A 167 7.44 -10.50 7.70
CA ASN A 167 7.29 -11.95 7.84
C ASN A 167 7.54 -12.38 9.29
N ARG A 168 8.59 -11.85 9.93
CA ARG A 168 8.92 -12.20 11.32
C ARG A 168 7.84 -11.77 12.32
N LEU A 169 7.23 -10.62 12.12
CA LEU A 169 6.11 -10.17 12.97
C LEU A 169 4.87 -11.02 12.72
N ALA A 170 4.58 -11.35 11.47
CA ALA A 170 3.46 -12.20 11.10
C ALA A 170 3.60 -13.63 11.64
N ASP A 171 4.80 -14.19 11.64
CA ASP A 171 5.09 -15.52 12.22
C ASP A 171 4.79 -15.59 13.73
N ASN A 172 4.91 -14.45 14.44
CA ASN A 172 4.54 -14.33 15.85
C ASN A 172 3.09 -13.88 16.07
N ASP A 173 2.28 -13.80 15.02
CA ASP A 173 0.90 -13.29 15.02
C ASP A 173 0.78 -11.87 15.64
N ASP A 174 1.84 -11.06 15.49
CA ASP A 174 1.91 -9.71 16.05
C ASP A 174 1.26 -8.67 15.14
N VAL A 175 -0.07 -8.66 15.13
CA VAL A 175 -0.85 -7.70 14.34
C VAL A 175 -0.61 -6.25 14.76
N VAL A 176 -0.29 -6.01 16.03
CA VAL A 176 0.00 -4.65 16.54
C VAL A 176 1.35 -4.18 16.00
N GLY A 177 2.35 -5.03 16.07
CA GLY A 177 3.69 -4.75 15.52
C GLY A 177 3.66 -4.50 14.02
N VAL A 178 2.97 -5.36 13.25
CA VAL A 178 2.79 -5.15 11.80
C VAL A 178 2.08 -3.84 11.50
N THR A 179 0.96 -3.55 12.19
CA THR A 179 0.20 -2.31 12.03
C THR A 179 1.05 -1.08 12.33
N THR A 180 1.77 -1.09 13.46
CA THR A 180 2.63 0.02 13.87
C THR A 180 3.76 0.26 12.88
N ARG A 181 4.33 -0.80 12.32
CA ARG A 181 5.39 -0.69 11.31
C ARG A 181 4.89 -0.06 10.01
N ILE A 182 3.65 -0.33 9.61
CA ILE A 182 3.08 0.17 8.36
C ILE A 182 2.64 1.63 8.52
N ASN A 183 1.89 1.98 9.57
CA ASN A 183 1.28 3.31 9.66
C ASN A 183 1.83 4.22 10.77
N GLY A 184 2.87 3.78 11.49
CA GLY A 184 3.49 4.55 12.57
C GLY A 184 2.69 4.56 13.88
N GLY A 185 1.58 3.83 13.97
CA GLY A 185 0.71 3.77 15.14
C GLY A 185 -0.31 2.64 15.02
N VAL A 186 -1.40 2.74 15.77
CA VAL A 186 -2.45 1.70 15.84
C VAL A 186 -3.75 2.10 15.12
N ASN A 187 -3.68 3.06 14.20
CA ASN A 187 -4.87 3.49 13.44
C ASN A 187 -5.43 2.33 12.61
N GLY A 188 -6.74 2.13 12.70
CA GLY A 188 -7.42 1.06 11.98
C GLY A 188 -7.17 -0.35 12.52
N LEU A 189 -6.54 -0.51 13.70
CA LEU A 189 -6.20 -1.82 14.27
C LEU A 189 -7.41 -2.77 14.38
N ALA A 190 -8.58 -2.26 14.77
CA ALA A 190 -9.79 -3.07 14.85
C ALA A 190 -10.16 -3.68 13.50
N HIS A 191 -10.23 -2.86 12.44
CA HIS A 191 -10.54 -3.33 11.09
C HIS A 191 -9.46 -4.28 10.54
N ARG A 192 -8.17 -4.03 10.84
CA ARG A 192 -7.07 -4.93 10.43
C ARG A 192 -7.20 -6.31 11.11
N ARG A 193 -7.63 -6.35 12.39
CA ARG A 193 -7.93 -7.60 13.09
C ARG A 193 -9.11 -8.36 12.48
N GLU A 194 -10.17 -7.65 12.11
CA GLU A 194 -11.32 -8.24 11.41
C GLU A 194 -10.89 -8.89 10.10
N LEU A 195 -10.11 -8.17 9.29
CA LEU A 195 -9.57 -8.69 8.03
C LEU A 195 -8.62 -9.87 8.25
N LEU A 196 -7.78 -9.83 9.30
CA LEU A 196 -6.87 -10.92 9.66
C LEU A 196 -7.65 -12.20 10.02
N ASN A 197 -8.66 -12.09 10.87
CA ASN A 197 -9.50 -13.21 11.26
C ASN A 197 -10.22 -13.80 10.04
N LYS A 198 -10.76 -12.94 9.17
CA LYS A 198 -11.45 -13.35 7.95
C LYS A 198 -10.50 -14.07 6.99
N ALA A 199 -9.31 -13.50 6.74
CA ALA A 199 -8.29 -14.11 5.90
C ALA A 199 -7.86 -15.49 6.43
N ASN A 200 -7.58 -15.60 7.74
CA ASN A 200 -7.22 -16.86 8.38
C ASN A 200 -8.29 -17.95 8.20
N GLY A 201 -9.58 -17.59 8.35
CA GLY A 201 -10.69 -18.51 8.13
C GLY A 201 -10.76 -19.01 6.69
N LEU A 202 -10.69 -18.09 5.72
CA LEU A 202 -10.76 -18.42 4.29
C LEU A 202 -9.57 -19.27 3.83
N LEU A 203 -8.35 -18.91 4.24
CA LEU A 203 -7.14 -19.66 3.92
C LEU A 203 -7.15 -21.07 4.53
N SER A 204 -7.77 -21.27 5.71
CA SER A 204 -7.95 -22.59 6.30
C SER A 204 -8.80 -23.50 5.42
N MET A 205 -9.86 -22.95 4.82
CA MET A 205 -10.77 -23.71 3.94
C MET A 205 -10.08 -24.10 2.62
N LEU A 206 -9.20 -23.24 2.10
CA LEU A 206 -8.39 -23.54 0.90
C LEU A 206 -7.41 -24.70 1.16
N SER A 207 -6.76 -24.71 2.32
CA SER A 207 -5.78 -25.74 2.71
C SER A 207 -6.43 -27.13 2.90
N VAL A 208 -7.63 -27.20 3.45
CA VAL A 208 -8.36 -28.47 3.64
C VAL A 208 -8.82 -29.06 2.31
N GLY A 209 -9.13 -28.23 1.31
CA GLY A 209 -9.49 -28.68 -0.03
C GLY A 209 -8.34 -29.30 -0.84
N ALA A 210 -7.10 -28.92 -0.54
CA ALA A 210 -5.90 -29.49 -1.19
C ALA A 210 -5.44 -30.83 -0.57
N GLY A 211 -5.88 -31.15 0.64
CA GLY A 211 -5.50 -32.37 1.37
C GLY A 211 -6.39 -33.59 1.11
N THR A 212 -7.39 -33.51 0.23
CA THR A 212 -8.36 -34.61 -0.02
C THR A 212 -8.15 -35.34 -1.35
N LEU A 213 -6.99 -35.16 -2.00
CA LEU A 213 -6.57 -35.93 -3.19
C LEU A 213 -5.19 -36.58 -2.92
N ALA A 214 -5.15 -37.50 -1.98
CA ALA A 214 -4.09 -38.50 -1.85
C ALA A 214 -4.74 -39.89 -1.85
#